data_93078bcb97a3461bf30c419b4e1279ed
#
_entry.id   93078bcb97a3461bf30c419b4e1279ed
#
_cell.length_a   1.000
_cell.length_b   1.000
_cell.length_c   1.000
_cell.angle_alpha   90.00
_cell.angle_beta   90.00
_cell.angle_gamma   90.00
#
_symmetry.space_group_name_H-M   'P 1'
#
loop_
_entity.id
_entity.type
_entity.pdbx_description
1 polymer ?
#
loop_
_entity_poly.entity_id
_entity_poly.type
_entity_poly.pdbx_seq_one_letter_code
_entity_poly.pdbx_strand_id
1 'polypeptide(L)'
;MMQQNNGLDKRQMISLFVLSAIMMAFMYYYQGKQADEAKIAEQKSKTEQKATPTKPTIAANIASPVNATDIKNVTLKNDLLTVEFSSLGGQISSAKLNQYYAYDKKSDKHDLPLYLINKNNSSYGFQFKDKAGKVFNTKDLIFSPSVSGNSVTMTSQISGATIQFVYTLLDKYTIDFNVKTQGLSTIVTDEKADFNWNYSVRGMEKGRSQEQTHSEFNYAFNNYKDADY
;
A
#
# COMPACT_ATOMS: atom_id res chain seq x y z
N MET A 1 58.90 -11.22 46.06
CA MET A 1 58.27 -10.87 44.78
C MET A 1 57.80 -12.17 44.11
N MET A 2 56.49 -12.46 44.23
CA MET A 2 55.91 -13.65 43.57
C MET A 2 55.31 -13.21 42.24
N GLN A 3 55.86 -13.72 41.14
CA GLN A 3 55.26 -13.60 39.83
C GLN A 3 54.09 -14.57 39.72
N GLN A 4 52.87 -14.03 39.67
CA GLN A 4 51.70 -14.81 39.29
C GLN A 4 51.70 -15.03 37.79
N ASN A 5 51.93 -16.25 37.42
CA ASN A 5 51.87 -16.71 36.01
C ASN A 5 50.38 -16.97 35.70
N ASN A 6 49.66 -15.96 35.13
CA ASN A 6 48.27 -16.08 34.67
C ASN A 6 48.24 -16.77 33.31
N GLY A 7 48.63 -18.06 33.27
CA GLY A 7 48.34 -18.91 32.11
C GLY A 7 46.88 -19.29 32.09
N LEU A 8 46.21 -18.99 31.00
CA LEU A 8 44.83 -19.41 30.75
C LEU A 8 44.70 -20.94 30.93
N ASP A 9 43.81 -21.36 31.80
CA ASP A 9 43.52 -22.76 32.09
C ASP A 9 43.08 -23.47 30.77
N LYS A 10 43.55 -24.71 30.55
CA LYS A 10 43.20 -25.49 29.34
C LYS A 10 41.70 -25.51 29.05
N ARG A 11 40.88 -25.52 30.07
CA ARG A 11 39.43 -25.48 29.97
C ARG A 11 38.94 -24.12 29.43
N GLN A 12 39.55 -23.02 29.81
CA GLN A 12 39.22 -21.68 29.32
C GLN A 12 39.66 -21.53 27.87
N MET A 13 40.80 -22.07 27.48
CA MET A 13 41.25 -22.09 26.09
C MET A 13 40.28 -22.88 25.19
N ILE A 14 39.80 -24.04 25.60
CA ILE A 14 38.88 -24.87 24.86
C ILE A 14 37.54 -24.14 24.70
N SER A 15 37.02 -23.49 25.76
CA SER A 15 35.76 -22.74 25.69
C SER A 15 35.86 -21.54 24.72
N LEU A 16 37.00 -20.87 24.68
CA LEU A 16 37.25 -19.76 23.76
C LEU A 16 37.33 -20.21 22.31
N PHE A 17 37.93 -21.37 22.04
CA PHE A 17 37.97 -21.96 20.70
C PHE A 17 36.57 -22.40 20.23
N VAL A 18 35.76 -23.00 21.09
CA VAL A 18 34.38 -23.39 20.77
C VAL A 18 33.52 -22.16 20.49
N LEU A 19 33.63 -21.11 21.30
CA LEU A 19 32.89 -19.86 21.09
C LEU A 19 33.28 -19.19 19.77
N SER A 20 34.58 -19.16 19.44
CA SER A 20 35.07 -18.58 18.18
C SER A 20 34.62 -19.39 16.97
N ALA A 21 34.56 -20.72 17.06
CA ALA A 21 34.07 -21.58 16.00
C ALA A 21 32.56 -21.38 15.75
N ILE A 22 31.76 -21.22 16.80
CA ILE A 22 30.32 -20.90 16.70
C ILE A 22 30.13 -19.52 16.06
N MET A 23 30.93 -18.54 16.45
CA MET A 23 30.84 -17.18 15.90
C MET A 23 31.23 -17.14 14.40
N MET A 24 32.25 -17.90 14.00
CA MET A 24 32.62 -18.05 12.57
C MET A 24 31.53 -18.77 11.77
N ALA A 25 30.93 -19.82 12.30
CA ALA A 25 29.82 -20.52 11.64
C ALA A 25 28.60 -19.60 11.47
N PHE A 26 28.32 -18.76 12.47
CA PHE A 26 27.26 -17.78 12.42
C PHE A 26 27.54 -16.68 11.38
N MET A 27 28.75 -16.14 11.34
CA MET A 27 29.16 -15.17 10.29
C MET A 27 29.07 -15.77 8.89
N TYR A 28 29.51 -17.02 8.72
CA TYR A 28 29.46 -17.70 7.42
C TYR A 28 28.01 -17.92 6.95
N TYR A 29 27.12 -18.29 7.87
CA TYR A 29 25.69 -18.45 7.58
C TYR A 29 25.02 -17.11 7.20
N TYR A 30 25.35 -16.02 7.91
CA TYR A 30 24.79 -14.69 7.59
C TYR A 30 25.37 -14.10 6.30
N GLN A 31 26.65 -14.30 6.01
CA GLN A 31 27.26 -13.86 4.75
C GLN A 31 26.67 -14.62 3.56
N GLY A 32 26.36 -15.91 3.70
CA GLY A 32 25.66 -16.69 2.66
C GLY A 32 24.30 -16.12 2.33
N LYS A 33 23.49 -15.76 3.34
CA LYS A 33 22.18 -15.13 3.14
C LYS A 33 22.25 -13.78 2.43
N GLN A 34 23.20 -12.92 2.81
CA GLN A 34 23.37 -11.61 2.16
C GLN A 34 23.84 -11.75 0.70
N ALA A 35 24.67 -12.75 0.38
CA ALA A 35 25.08 -13.01 -0.98
C ALA A 35 23.94 -13.51 -1.88
N ASP A 36 23.02 -14.28 -1.34
CA ASP A 36 21.84 -14.77 -2.07
C ASP A 36 20.81 -13.66 -2.28
N GLU A 37 20.59 -12.79 -1.29
CA GLU A 37 19.72 -11.60 -1.43
C GLU A 37 20.30 -10.60 -2.44
N ALA A 38 21.63 -10.40 -2.46
CA ALA A 38 22.30 -9.55 -3.44
C ALA A 38 22.17 -10.09 -4.87
N LYS A 39 22.27 -11.42 -5.06
CA LYS A 39 22.09 -12.07 -6.35
C LYS A 39 20.65 -11.98 -6.85
N ILE A 40 19.66 -12.10 -5.95
CA ILE A 40 18.26 -11.96 -6.28
C ILE A 40 17.95 -10.50 -6.66
N ALA A 41 18.53 -9.52 -5.96
CA ALA A 41 18.39 -8.10 -6.28
C ALA A 41 19.05 -7.76 -7.64
N GLU A 42 20.23 -8.32 -7.93
CA GLU A 42 20.92 -8.11 -9.19
C GLU A 42 20.23 -8.81 -10.37
N GLN A 43 19.63 -9.99 -10.17
CA GLN A 43 18.80 -10.63 -11.18
C GLN A 43 17.49 -9.84 -11.44
N LYS A 44 16.85 -9.28 -10.42
CA LYS A 44 15.70 -8.41 -10.61
C LYS A 44 16.05 -7.15 -11.40
N SER A 45 17.16 -6.49 -11.10
CA SER A 45 17.58 -5.29 -11.83
C SER A 45 17.98 -5.57 -13.29
N LYS A 46 18.56 -6.74 -13.57
CA LYS A 46 18.91 -7.16 -14.96
C LYS A 46 17.67 -7.59 -15.77
N THR A 47 16.63 -8.10 -15.09
CA THR A 47 15.37 -8.47 -15.75
C THR A 47 14.53 -7.22 -16.03
N GLU A 48 14.58 -6.20 -15.16
CA GLU A 48 13.89 -4.93 -15.38
C GLU A 48 14.54 -4.06 -16.48
N GLN A 49 15.85 -4.15 -16.70
CA GLN A 49 16.52 -3.40 -17.78
C GLN A 49 16.35 -4.01 -19.18
N LYS A 50 15.87 -5.26 -19.32
CA LYS A 50 15.66 -5.91 -20.62
C LYS A 50 14.19 -5.98 -21.05
N ALA A 51 13.27 -5.58 -20.20
CA ALA A 51 11.90 -5.29 -20.56
C ALA A 51 11.78 -3.80 -20.87
N THR A 52 12.12 -3.42 -22.11
CA THR A 52 11.51 -2.22 -22.68
C THR A 52 10.01 -2.43 -22.50
N PRO A 53 9.29 -1.55 -21.78
CA PRO A 53 7.85 -1.65 -21.75
C PRO A 53 7.38 -1.37 -23.16
N THR A 54 7.16 -2.41 -23.95
CA THR A 54 6.22 -2.32 -25.05
C THR A 54 4.93 -1.95 -24.36
N LYS A 55 4.67 -0.63 -24.34
CA LYS A 55 3.37 -0.05 -23.98
C LYS A 55 2.34 -0.95 -24.66
N PRO A 56 1.49 -1.71 -23.93
CA PRO A 56 0.39 -2.35 -24.58
C PRO A 56 -0.35 -1.20 -25.25
N THR A 57 -0.39 -1.19 -26.56
CA THR A 57 -1.29 -0.32 -27.30
C THR A 57 -2.68 -0.79 -26.91
N ILE A 58 -3.20 -0.17 -25.85
CA ILE A 58 -4.59 -0.31 -25.45
C ILE A 58 -5.35 0.30 -26.63
N ALA A 59 -5.88 -0.56 -27.47
CA ALA A 59 -6.86 -0.15 -28.45
C ALA A 59 -8.00 0.50 -27.66
N ALA A 60 -7.94 1.82 -27.66
CA ALA A 60 -8.99 2.67 -27.12
C ALA A 60 -10.25 2.41 -27.94
N ASN A 61 -11.19 1.73 -27.31
CA ASN A 61 -12.60 2.00 -27.60
C ASN A 61 -13.38 1.72 -26.32
N ILE A 62 -13.89 2.78 -25.78
CA ILE A 62 -14.80 3.01 -24.66
C ILE A 62 -14.09 3.61 -23.43
N ALA A 63 -13.39 4.69 -23.61
CA ALA A 63 -13.40 5.86 -22.76
C ALA A 63 -12.91 6.98 -23.65
N SER A 64 -13.73 7.95 -23.92
CA SER A 64 -13.28 9.25 -24.38
C SER A 64 -12.12 9.68 -23.48
N PRO A 65 -11.08 10.37 -23.99
CA PRO A 65 -10.00 10.85 -23.14
C PRO A 65 -10.63 11.60 -21.97
N VAL A 66 -10.33 11.13 -20.73
CA VAL A 66 -10.83 11.76 -19.51
C VAL A 66 -10.26 13.17 -19.49
N ASN A 67 -11.08 14.16 -19.82
CA ASN A 67 -10.68 15.54 -19.64
C ASN A 67 -10.59 15.83 -18.14
N ALA A 68 -9.53 16.47 -17.70
CA ALA A 68 -9.35 16.85 -16.30
C ALA A 68 -10.52 17.70 -15.76
N THR A 69 -11.31 18.30 -16.62
CA THR A 69 -12.53 19.05 -16.32
C THR A 69 -13.71 18.18 -15.87
N ASP A 70 -13.68 16.87 -16.14
CA ASP A 70 -14.79 15.97 -15.81
C ASP A 70 -14.62 15.31 -14.42
N ILE A 71 -13.48 15.52 -13.77
CA ILE A 71 -13.19 14.95 -12.46
C ILE A 71 -13.90 15.78 -11.38
N LYS A 72 -14.81 15.12 -10.64
CA LYS A 72 -15.55 15.69 -9.50
C LYS A 72 -15.01 15.11 -8.21
N ASN A 73 -14.88 15.94 -7.19
CA ASN A 73 -14.53 15.51 -5.85
C ASN A 73 -15.73 15.73 -4.92
N VAL A 74 -15.94 14.79 -4.00
CA VAL A 74 -16.93 14.90 -2.93
C VAL A 74 -16.28 14.60 -1.59
N THR A 75 -16.79 15.19 -0.52
CA THR A 75 -16.19 15.10 0.81
C THR A 75 -17.19 14.56 1.83
N LEU A 76 -16.73 13.59 2.63
CA LEU A 76 -17.36 13.20 3.90
C LEU A 76 -16.46 13.64 5.05
N LYS A 77 -17.08 14.04 6.16
CA LYS A 77 -16.33 14.42 7.36
C LYS A 77 -17.11 14.10 8.64
N ASN A 78 -16.36 13.78 9.68
CA ASN A 78 -16.80 13.82 11.07
C ASN A 78 -15.80 14.67 11.89
N ASP A 79 -15.91 14.68 13.21
CA ASP A 79 -15.04 15.48 14.08
C ASP A 79 -13.55 15.09 13.97
N LEU A 80 -13.26 13.85 13.63
CA LEU A 80 -11.91 13.26 13.66
C LEU A 80 -11.28 13.13 12.28
N LEU A 81 -12.09 12.93 11.23
CA LEU A 81 -11.61 12.57 9.88
C LEU A 81 -12.33 13.38 8.81
N THR A 82 -11.57 13.89 7.86
CA THR A 82 -12.08 14.48 6.61
C THR A 82 -11.55 13.67 5.43
N VAL A 83 -12.46 13.16 4.59
CA VAL A 83 -12.14 12.30 3.45
C VAL A 83 -12.69 12.89 2.18
N GLU A 84 -11.85 13.03 1.17
CA GLU A 84 -12.25 13.39 -0.20
C GLU A 84 -12.22 12.17 -1.09
N PHE A 85 -13.21 12.06 -1.96
CA PHE A 85 -13.35 11.02 -2.95
C PHE A 85 -13.29 11.63 -4.34
N SER A 86 -12.51 11.04 -5.23
CA SER A 86 -12.41 11.46 -6.63
C SER A 86 -13.31 10.61 -7.52
N SER A 87 -13.98 11.26 -8.47
CA SER A 87 -14.73 10.53 -9.51
C SER A 87 -13.82 9.74 -10.44
N LEU A 88 -12.53 10.09 -10.57
CA LEU A 88 -11.57 9.25 -11.27
C LEU A 88 -11.21 8.05 -10.39
N GLY A 89 -11.55 6.86 -10.86
CA GLY A 89 -11.36 5.61 -10.14
C GLY A 89 -12.36 5.37 -9.00
N GLY A 90 -13.21 6.35 -8.66
CA GLY A 90 -14.17 6.24 -7.55
C GLY A 90 -13.49 6.05 -6.19
N GLN A 91 -12.27 6.55 -6.00
CA GLN A 91 -11.39 6.22 -4.88
C GLN A 91 -11.16 7.41 -3.94
N ILE A 92 -10.66 7.10 -2.75
CA ILE A 92 -10.24 8.14 -1.79
C ILE A 92 -9.01 8.85 -2.36
N SER A 93 -9.11 10.17 -2.53
CA SER A 93 -8.04 11.04 -3.01
C SER A 93 -7.34 11.80 -1.88
N SER A 94 -8.02 11.97 -0.74
CA SER A 94 -7.46 12.62 0.44
C SER A 94 -8.10 12.08 1.72
N ALA A 95 -7.29 11.86 2.76
CA ALA A 95 -7.76 11.52 4.10
C ALA A 95 -6.93 12.30 5.13
N LYS A 96 -7.57 13.27 5.80
CA LYS A 96 -6.95 14.14 6.80
C LYS A 96 -7.46 13.81 8.20
N LEU A 97 -6.54 13.64 9.14
CA LEU A 97 -6.84 13.56 10.57
C LEU A 97 -7.03 14.98 11.13
N ASN A 98 -8.24 15.31 11.59
CA ASN A 98 -8.60 16.69 11.95
C ASN A 98 -7.90 17.21 13.20
N GLN A 99 -7.50 16.30 14.10
CA GLN A 99 -6.93 16.65 15.42
C GLN A 99 -5.43 16.36 15.50
N TYR A 100 -4.78 15.96 14.39
CA TYR A 100 -3.37 15.60 14.39
C TYR A 100 -2.57 16.46 13.39
N TYR A 101 -1.31 16.68 13.74
CA TYR A 101 -0.39 17.49 12.96
C TYR A 101 0.91 16.73 12.73
N ALA A 102 1.42 16.83 11.51
CA ALA A 102 2.72 16.32 11.13
C ALA A 102 3.83 17.34 11.42
N TYR A 103 5.05 16.86 11.58
CA TYR A 103 6.21 17.71 11.77
C TYR A 103 6.54 18.54 10.53
N ASP A 104 6.70 19.85 10.72
CA ASP A 104 7.22 20.77 9.69
C ASP A 104 8.69 21.13 9.96
N LYS A 105 9.53 20.75 8.99
CA LYS A 105 10.97 21.08 9.04
C LYS A 105 11.28 22.58 9.01
N LYS A 106 10.37 23.40 8.50
CA LYS A 106 10.58 24.86 8.38
C LYS A 106 10.33 25.56 9.72
N SER A 107 9.28 25.19 10.41
CA SER A 107 8.92 25.75 11.71
C SER A 107 9.58 25.01 12.89
N ASP A 108 10.13 23.81 12.66
CA ASP A 108 10.60 22.87 13.68
C ASP A 108 9.52 22.51 14.71
N LYS A 109 8.25 22.40 14.26
CA LYS A 109 7.08 22.10 15.08
C LYS A 109 6.15 21.10 14.40
N HIS A 110 5.21 20.55 15.16
CA HIS A 110 4.10 19.78 14.63
C HIS A 110 2.92 20.71 14.36
N ASP A 111 2.91 21.36 13.21
CA ASP A 111 1.89 22.33 12.81
C ASP A 111 1.36 22.13 11.38
N LEU A 112 1.88 21.16 10.63
CA LEU A 112 1.32 20.78 9.34
C LEU A 112 0.08 19.89 9.53
N PRO A 113 -1.01 20.11 8.79
CA PRO A 113 -2.13 19.19 8.80
C PRO A 113 -1.69 17.77 8.44
N LEU A 114 -2.10 16.79 9.25
CA LEU A 114 -1.71 15.41 9.04
C LEU A 114 -2.66 14.73 8.04
N TYR A 115 -2.10 14.31 6.92
CA TYR A 115 -2.78 13.54 5.88
C TYR A 115 -2.25 12.12 5.82
N LEU A 116 -3.10 11.14 5.97
CA LEU A 116 -2.79 9.74 5.67
C LEU A 116 -2.74 9.54 4.15
N ILE A 117 -3.77 10.00 3.45
CA ILE A 117 -3.83 10.01 1.99
C ILE A 117 -3.81 11.47 1.53
N ASN A 118 -2.92 11.79 0.56
CA ASN A 118 -2.84 13.11 -0.02
C ASN A 118 -2.46 13.02 -1.50
N LYS A 119 -3.42 13.27 -2.35
CA LYS A 119 -3.36 13.37 -3.81
C LYS A 119 -2.80 12.16 -4.55
N ASN A 120 -1.54 11.76 -4.36
CA ASN A 120 -0.91 10.74 -5.21
C ASN A 120 -0.18 9.66 -4.42
N ASN A 121 -0.34 9.59 -3.10
CA ASN A 121 0.32 8.56 -2.30
C ASN A 121 -0.50 7.28 -2.12
N SER A 122 -1.72 7.25 -2.63
CA SER A 122 -2.59 6.07 -2.61
C SER A 122 -3.32 5.94 -3.96
N SER A 123 -3.39 4.72 -4.46
CA SER A 123 -4.19 4.38 -5.63
C SER A 123 -4.64 2.95 -5.51
N TYR A 124 -5.92 2.68 -5.72
CA TYR A 124 -6.45 1.32 -5.70
C TYR A 124 -7.52 1.12 -6.78
N GLY A 125 -7.78 -0.14 -7.09
CA GLY A 125 -8.80 -0.50 -8.05
C GLY A 125 -8.92 -1.99 -8.24
N PHE A 126 -10.00 -2.40 -8.89
CA PHE A 126 -10.25 -3.77 -9.28
C PHE A 126 -9.91 -3.95 -10.75
N GLN A 127 -9.21 -5.04 -11.02
CA GLN A 127 -8.89 -5.45 -12.37
C GLN A 127 -9.61 -6.75 -12.70
N PHE A 128 -10.23 -6.79 -13.88
CA PHE A 128 -10.91 -7.97 -14.38
C PHE A 128 -10.82 -8.05 -15.90
N LYS A 129 -11.06 -9.25 -16.45
CA LYS A 129 -11.07 -9.54 -17.88
C LYS A 129 -12.48 -9.73 -18.39
N ASP A 130 -12.79 -9.17 -19.55
CA ASP A 130 -14.04 -9.52 -20.24
C ASP A 130 -13.89 -10.80 -21.09
N LYS A 131 -15.02 -11.27 -21.63
CA LYS A 131 -15.08 -12.48 -22.48
C LYS A 131 -14.27 -12.35 -23.77
N ALA A 132 -13.93 -11.14 -24.19
CA ALA A 132 -13.07 -10.88 -25.35
C ALA A 132 -11.57 -10.82 -24.96
N GLY A 133 -11.23 -11.03 -23.67
CA GLY A 133 -9.86 -10.97 -23.16
C GLY A 133 -9.36 -9.56 -22.85
N LYS A 134 -10.21 -8.53 -22.96
CA LYS A 134 -9.85 -7.16 -22.64
C LYS A 134 -9.79 -6.97 -21.12
N VAL A 135 -8.71 -6.37 -20.65
CA VAL A 135 -8.50 -6.03 -19.23
C VAL A 135 -9.12 -4.66 -18.93
N PHE A 136 -9.93 -4.60 -17.89
CA PHE A 136 -10.49 -3.38 -17.33
C PHE A 136 -9.85 -3.13 -15.95
N ASN A 137 -9.60 -1.86 -15.68
CA ASN A 137 -9.19 -1.43 -14.36
C ASN A 137 -10.10 -0.30 -13.88
N THR A 138 -10.74 -0.47 -12.73
CA THR A 138 -11.69 0.53 -12.22
C THR A 138 -11.03 1.86 -11.89
N LYS A 139 -9.72 1.89 -11.61
CA LYS A 139 -8.99 3.15 -11.35
C LYS A 139 -8.98 4.11 -12.56
N ASP A 140 -9.19 3.58 -13.76
CA ASP A 140 -9.15 4.33 -15.02
C ASP A 140 -10.56 4.79 -15.47
N LEU A 141 -11.60 4.46 -14.69
CA LEU A 141 -12.99 4.79 -14.98
C LEU A 141 -13.42 6.08 -14.31
N ILE A 142 -14.38 6.77 -14.92
CA ILE A 142 -15.08 7.88 -14.28
C ILE A 142 -16.33 7.36 -13.58
N PHE A 143 -16.47 7.74 -12.33
CA PHE A 143 -17.61 7.45 -11.48
C PHE A 143 -18.45 8.71 -11.26
N SER A 144 -19.75 8.54 -11.22
CA SER A 144 -20.67 9.59 -10.82
C SER A 144 -20.93 9.50 -9.32
N PRO A 145 -20.58 10.54 -8.51
CA PRO A 145 -20.80 10.54 -7.08
C PRO A 145 -22.23 10.90 -6.72
N SER A 146 -22.77 10.25 -5.69
CA SER A 146 -24.02 10.61 -5.00
C SER A 146 -23.78 10.53 -3.49
N VAL A 147 -24.05 11.63 -2.78
CA VAL A 147 -23.83 11.73 -1.33
C VAL A 147 -25.16 11.66 -0.60
N SER A 148 -25.25 10.85 0.44
CA SER A 148 -26.41 10.71 1.31
C SER A 148 -25.96 10.55 2.77
N GLY A 149 -26.18 11.55 3.60
CA GLY A 149 -25.74 11.56 4.99
C GLY A 149 -24.23 11.39 5.11
N ASN A 150 -23.80 10.33 5.80
CA ASN A 150 -22.40 9.94 5.99
C ASN A 150 -21.89 8.95 4.93
N SER A 151 -22.59 8.77 3.83
CA SER A 151 -22.25 7.82 2.78
C SER A 151 -22.08 8.51 1.43
N VAL A 152 -21.16 8.00 0.62
CA VAL A 152 -21.02 8.34 -0.79
C VAL A 152 -21.10 7.08 -1.64
N THR A 153 -21.92 7.11 -2.68
CA THR A 153 -22.00 6.06 -3.71
C THR A 153 -21.37 6.60 -4.98
N MET A 154 -20.31 5.93 -5.44
CA MET A 154 -19.65 6.18 -6.70
C MET A 154 -20.15 5.16 -7.71
N THR A 155 -20.76 5.58 -8.82
CA THR A 155 -21.36 4.70 -9.82
C THR A 155 -20.66 4.86 -11.17
N SER A 156 -20.23 3.76 -11.78
CA SER A 156 -19.71 3.72 -13.15
C SER A 156 -20.38 2.61 -13.96
N GLN A 157 -20.35 2.76 -15.27
CA GLN A 157 -20.88 1.77 -16.21
C GLN A 157 -19.79 1.26 -17.15
N ILE A 158 -19.79 -0.05 -17.41
CA ILE A 158 -18.87 -0.73 -18.31
C ILE A 158 -19.67 -1.70 -19.16
N SER A 159 -19.72 -1.46 -20.46
CA SER A 159 -20.35 -2.39 -21.43
C SER A 159 -21.76 -2.86 -21.00
N GLY A 160 -22.56 -1.96 -20.40
CA GLY A 160 -23.91 -2.26 -19.93
C GLY A 160 -23.98 -2.82 -18.50
N ALA A 161 -22.86 -3.15 -17.87
CA ALA A 161 -22.83 -3.49 -16.44
C ALA A 161 -22.60 -2.24 -15.59
N THR A 162 -23.10 -2.27 -14.35
CA THR A 162 -22.92 -1.20 -13.37
C THR A 162 -22.00 -1.66 -12.25
N ILE A 163 -21.05 -0.82 -11.87
CA ILE A 163 -20.19 -0.98 -10.69
C ILE A 163 -20.45 0.19 -9.77
N GLN A 164 -20.66 -0.11 -8.48
CA GLN A 164 -20.85 0.89 -7.43
C GLN A 164 -19.86 0.65 -6.31
N PHE A 165 -19.16 1.70 -5.92
CA PHE A 165 -18.37 1.77 -4.70
C PHE A 165 -19.14 2.59 -3.68
N VAL A 166 -19.50 1.97 -2.56
CA VAL A 166 -20.23 2.60 -1.49
C VAL A 166 -19.30 2.74 -0.30
N TYR A 167 -19.04 3.98 0.05
CA TYR A 167 -18.24 4.34 1.23
C TYR A 167 -19.16 4.93 2.30
N THR A 168 -19.04 4.45 3.52
CA THR A 168 -19.77 4.99 4.66
C THR A 168 -18.77 5.39 5.73
N LEU A 169 -18.74 6.67 6.08
CA LEU A 169 -17.93 7.17 7.17
C LEU A 169 -18.65 6.84 8.48
N LEU A 170 -18.09 5.87 9.20
CA LEU A 170 -18.57 5.44 10.50
C LEU A 170 -17.99 6.32 11.62
N ASP A 171 -18.22 5.92 12.86
CA ASP A 171 -17.67 6.61 14.01
C ASP A 171 -16.12 6.54 14.02
N LYS A 172 -15.50 7.55 14.60
CA LYS A 172 -14.04 7.69 14.74
C LYS A 172 -13.35 7.79 13.38
N TYR A 173 -12.43 6.84 13.09
CA TYR A 173 -11.56 6.81 11.91
C TYR A 173 -11.91 5.69 10.94
N THR A 174 -13.10 5.12 11.05
CA THR A 174 -13.51 3.95 10.28
C THR A 174 -14.30 4.35 9.05
N ILE A 175 -13.93 3.78 7.91
CA ILE A 175 -14.67 3.87 6.66
C ILE A 175 -15.06 2.45 6.26
N ASP A 176 -16.35 2.20 6.13
CA ASP A 176 -16.87 0.98 5.53
C ASP A 176 -16.86 1.12 4.01
N PHE A 177 -16.34 0.10 3.31
CA PHE A 177 -16.22 0.09 1.86
C PHE A 177 -16.86 -1.16 1.28
N ASN A 178 -17.91 -0.96 0.50
CA ASN A 178 -18.67 -2.02 -0.16
C ASN A 178 -18.64 -1.85 -1.68
N VAL A 179 -18.43 -2.94 -2.40
CA VAL A 179 -18.52 -3.00 -3.86
C VAL A 179 -19.79 -3.72 -4.26
N LYS A 180 -20.61 -3.06 -5.06
CA LYS A 180 -21.82 -3.64 -5.64
C LYS A 180 -21.69 -3.69 -7.15
N THR A 181 -22.12 -4.78 -7.76
CA THR A 181 -22.11 -4.94 -9.22
C THR A 181 -23.46 -5.42 -9.72
N GLN A 182 -23.86 -4.96 -10.90
CA GLN A 182 -25.03 -5.44 -11.59
C GLN A 182 -24.67 -5.73 -13.05
N GLY A 183 -24.97 -6.92 -13.52
CA GLY A 183 -24.69 -7.35 -14.89
C GLY A 183 -23.21 -7.64 -15.17
N LEU A 184 -22.31 -7.51 -14.20
CA LEU A 184 -20.87 -7.71 -14.42
C LEU A 184 -20.55 -9.16 -14.80
N SER A 185 -21.21 -10.15 -14.22
CA SER A 185 -21.05 -11.58 -14.54
C SER A 185 -21.37 -11.94 -15.99
N THR A 186 -22.16 -11.11 -16.68
CA THR A 186 -22.47 -11.33 -18.10
C THR A 186 -21.33 -10.94 -19.03
N ILE A 187 -20.42 -10.07 -18.59
CA ILE A 187 -19.34 -9.53 -19.41
C ILE A 187 -17.95 -10.03 -19.03
N VAL A 188 -17.73 -10.47 -17.77
CA VAL A 188 -16.42 -10.98 -17.32
C VAL A 188 -16.24 -12.46 -17.65
N THR A 189 -14.97 -12.89 -17.80
CA THR A 189 -14.62 -14.30 -18.02
C THR A 189 -14.60 -15.09 -16.72
N ASP A 190 -14.12 -14.47 -15.65
CA ASP A 190 -13.91 -15.08 -14.34
C ASP A 190 -14.75 -14.38 -13.29
N GLU A 191 -15.22 -15.12 -12.29
CA GLU A 191 -15.90 -14.54 -11.14
C GLU A 191 -14.94 -13.83 -10.16
N LYS A 192 -13.65 -13.80 -10.51
CA LYS A 192 -12.59 -13.20 -9.68
C LYS A 192 -12.17 -11.86 -10.26
N ALA A 193 -11.95 -10.90 -9.37
CA ALA A 193 -11.33 -9.62 -9.69
C ALA A 193 -10.10 -9.45 -8.81
N ASP A 194 -9.00 -8.97 -9.40
CA ASP A 194 -7.80 -8.64 -8.65
C ASP A 194 -7.96 -7.25 -8.03
N PHE A 195 -7.86 -7.16 -6.71
CA PHE A 195 -7.79 -5.88 -6.02
C PHE A 195 -6.33 -5.46 -5.90
N ASN A 196 -5.98 -4.35 -6.52
CA ASN A 196 -4.64 -3.78 -6.48
C ASN A 196 -4.67 -2.49 -5.68
N TRP A 197 -3.88 -2.41 -4.61
CA TRP A 197 -3.72 -1.21 -3.82
C TRP A 197 -2.24 -0.85 -3.68
N ASN A 198 -1.90 0.35 -4.11
CA ASN A 198 -0.59 0.94 -3.96
C ASN A 198 -0.69 2.11 -2.97
N TYR A 199 0.10 2.06 -1.91
CA TYR A 199 0.09 3.08 -0.89
C TYR A 199 1.53 3.43 -0.46
N SER A 200 1.88 4.70 -0.53
CA SER A 200 3.17 5.22 -0.07
C SER A 200 2.98 6.00 1.22
N VAL A 201 3.48 5.45 2.31
CA VAL A 201 3.44 6.11 3.62
C VAL A 201 4.43 7.27 3.65
N ARG A 202 3.99 8.42 4.14
CA ARG A 202 4.85 9.59 4.35
C ARG A 202 5.31 9.64 5.79
N GLY A 203 6.56 10.03 6.01
CA GLY A 203 7.05 10.33 7.35
C GLY A 203 6.35 11.55 7.94
N MET A 204 5.86 11.43 9.15
CA MET A 204 5.09 12.43 9.90
C MET A 204 5.87 13.03 11.06
N GLU A 205 6.98 12.38 11.44
CA GLU A 205 7.77 12.69 12.62
C GLU A 205 9.13 13.35 12.28
N LYS A 206 9.71 14.04 13.26
CA LYS A 206 11.06 14.61 13.16
C LYS A 206 12.13 13.52 13.00
N GLY A 207 12.01 12.46 13.78
CA GLY A 207 12.95 11.34 13.84
C GLY A 207 12.61 10.22 12.85
N ARG A 208 12.98 10.38 11.59
CA ARG A 208 12.63 9.46 10.51
C ARG A 208 13.10 8.02 10.74
N SER A 209 14.30 7.83 11.28
CA SER A 209 14.83 6.50 11.58
C SER A 209 14.01 5.79 12.65
N GLN A 210 13.59 6.52 13.68
CA GLN A 210 12.77 5.99 14.75
C GLN A 210 11.35 5.67 14.28
N GLU A 211 10.77 6.54 13.46
CA GLU A 211 9.46 6.30 12.83
C GLU A 211 9.47 5.02 11.99
N GLN A 212 10.51 4.81 11.18
CA GLN A 212 10.64 3.60 10.36
C GLN A 212 10.78 2.32 11.17
N THR A 213 11.47 2.38 12.31
CA THR A 213 11.65 1.21 13.21
C THR A 213 10.34 0.79 13.87
N HIS A 214 9.40 1.72 14.05
CA HIS A 214 8.10 1.47 14.69
C HIS A 214 6.93 1.43 13.69
N SER A 215 7.23 1.41 12.38
CA SER A 215 6.19 1.31 11.36
C SER A 215 5.99 -0.15 10.97
N GLU A 216 4.78 -0.63 11.17
CA GLU A 216 4.36 -2.00 10.84
C GLU A 216 3.17 -1.95 9.87
N PHE A 217 3.08 -2.94 9.02
CA PHE A 217 1.92 -3.15 8.16
C PHE A 217 1.22 -4.44 8.58
N ASN A 218 0.03 -4.29 9.14
CA ASN A 218 -0.79 -5.40 9.58
C ASN A 218 -2.06 -5.47 8.74
N TYR A 219 -2.44 -6.66 8.30
CA TYR A 219 -3.70 -6.89 7.62
C TYR A 219 -4.42 -8.10 8.20
N ALA A 220 -5.74 -8.07 8.17
CA ALA A 220 -6.57 -9.15 8.63
C ALA A 220 -7.67 -9.46 7.60
N PHE A 221 -8.03 -10.71 7.48
CA PHE A 221 -9.10 -11.21 6.61
C PHE A 221 -10.01 -12.20 7.37
N ASN A 222 -11.04 -12.72 6.74
CA ASN A 222 -11.99 -13.64 7.37
C ASN A 222 -12.59 -13.11 8.69
N ASN A 223 -13.00 -11.85 8.74
CA ASN A 223 -13.52 -11.19 9.95
C ASN A 223 -12.54 -11.26 11.13
N TYR A 224 -11.29 -10.96 10.90
CA TYR A 224 -10.19 -10.96 11.88
C TYR A 224 -9.85 -12.35 12.46
N LYS A 225 -10.28 -13.41 11.82
CA LYS A 225 -9.91 -14.78 12.25
C LYS A 225 -8.48 -15.13 11.83
N ASP A 226 -8.07 -14.60 10.69
CA ASP A 226 -6.72 -14.78 10.15
C ASP A 226 -6.08 -13.38 10.06
N ALA A 227 -4.99 -13.18 10.77
CA ALA A 227 -4.19 -11.96 10.72
C ALA A 227 -2.73 -12.34 10.39
N ASP A 228 -2.09 -11.56 9.54
CA ASP A 228 -0.67 -11.67 9.24
C ASP A 228 0.05 -10.39 9.72
N TYR A 229 1.28 -10.56 10.27
CA TYR A 229 2.06 -9.51 10.93
C TYR A 229 3.40 -9.31 10.24
#